data_d50471f7d9485afba88113b5202c9689
#
_entry.id   d50471f7d9485afba88113b5202c9689
#
_cell.length_a   1.000
_cell.length_b   1.000
_cell.length_c   1.000
_cell.angle_alpha   90.00
_cell.angle_beta   90.00
_cell.angle_gamma   90.00
#
_symmetry.space_group_name_H-M   'P 1'
#
loop_
_entity.id
_entity.type
_entity.pdbx_description
1 polymer ?
#
loop_
_entity_poly.entity_id
_entity_poly.type
_entity_poly.pdbx_seq_one_letter_code
_entity_poly.pdbx_strand_id
1 'polypeptide(L)'
;KARAVEAIRVPHPVRGTVSLVEWHMARARNHIHVLEENMALLMEQAIANEGLFYRLLYLQRSLTAASSLDDMLMRFHRWARDLGLAGASLRLFPDRWRLGAPSNHTHLALSRQSFEPLRIQRLGQEQHYLGPLNGPELLVVLPEAKAVGSVAMSMLGSDADLGVVLFTSRDASHYQQGQGTQLLHEIALMLPELLERWIERV
;
A
#
# COMPACT_ATOMS: atom_id res chain seq x y z
N LYS A 1 42.78 75.85 -40.34
CA LYS A 1 42.23 75.39 -39.00
C LYS A 1 41.28 74.21 -39.27
N ALA A 2 41.83 73.02 -39.21
CA ALA A 2 41.06 71.81 -39.29
C ALA A 2 40.77 71.32 -37.84
N ARG A 3 39.48 71.14 -37.54
CA ARG A 3 39.03 70.51 -36.29
C ARG A 3 38.94 69.01 -36.52
N ALA A 4 39.74 68.27 -35.79
CA ALA A 4 39.64 66.84 -35.72
C ALA A 4 38.34 66.43 -34.98
N VAL A 5 37.48 65.64 -35.64
CA VAL A 5 36.36 65.03 -35.07
C VAL A 5 36.83 63.72 -34.42
N GLU A 6 36.90 63.70 -33.10
CA GLU A 6 37.26 62.58 -32.33
C GLU A 6 36.09 61.55 -32.38
N ALA A 7 36.32 60.39 -32.99
CA ALA A 7 35.32 59.33 -33.10
C ALA A 7 35.13 58.68 -31.74
N ILE A 8 33.99 58.89 -31.14
CA ILE A 8 33.60 58.20 -29.92
C ILE A 8 33.42 56.75 -30.29
N ARG A 9 34.32 55.88 -29.88
CA ARG A 9 34.18 54.42 -29.90
C ARG A 9 33.22 54.04 -28.78
N VAL A 10 32.00 53.64 -29.17
CA VAL A 10 31.07 52.99 -28.27
C VAL A 10 31.64 51.62 -27.95
N PRO A 11 31.89 51.26 -26.67
CA PRO A 11 32.38 49.93 -26.35
C PRO A 11 31.34 48.90 -26.72
N HIS A 12 31.75 47.89 -27.49
CA HIS A 12 30.91 46.74 -27.78
C HIS A 12 30.50 46.04 -26.46
N PRO A 13 29.24 45.58 -26.32
CA PRO A 13 28.81 44.92 -25.14
C PRO A 13 29.65 43.68 -24.90
N VAL A 14 30.08 43.51 -23.64
CA VAL A 14 30.89 42.40 -23.16
C VAL A 14 30.18 41.09 -23.51
N ARG A 15 30.85 40.19 -24.23
CA ARG A 15 30.42 38.81 -24.44
C ARG A 15 30.16 38.17 -23.08
N GLY A 16 28.89 37.89 -22.73
CA GLY A 16 28.51 37.25 -21.49
C GLY A 16 27.34 37.86 -20.73
N THR A 17 26.79 38.99 -21.17
CA THR A 17 25.56 39.55 -20.58
C THR A 17 24.36 38.88 -21.23
N VAL A 18 23.77 37.91 -20.53
CA VAL A 18 22.46 37.35 -20.86
C VAL A 18 21.45 38.50 -20.76
N SER A 19 20.68 38.74 -21.85
CA SER A 19 19.63 39.73 -21.84
C SER A 19 18.63 39.39 -20.70
N LEU A 20 18.17 40.40 -19.98
CA LEU A 20 17.15 40.24 -18.95
C LEU A 20 15.90 39.47 -19.48
N VAL A 21 15.57 39.72 -20.75
CA VAL A 21 14.48 39.02 -21.44
C VAL A 21 14.80 37.56 -21.65
N GLU A 22 16.01 37.21 -22.07
CA GLU A 22 16.45 35.83 -22.25
C GLU A 22 16.46 35.07 -20.91
N TRP A 23 16.89 35.72 -19.83
CA TRP A 23 16.87 35.17 -18.50
C TRP A 23 15.42 34.91 -18.03
N HIS A 24 14.50 35.87 -18.21
CA HIS A 24 13.09 35.70 -17.91
C HIS A 24 12.45 34.59 -18.75
N MET A 25 12.76 34.50 -20.03
CA MET A 25 12.26 33.45 -20.91
C MET A 25 12.79 32.05 -20.50
N ALA A 26 14.06 31.93 -20.15
CA ALA A 26 14.65 30.71 -19.68
C ALA A 26 14.00 30.26 -18.36
N ARG A 27 13.78 31.18 -17.40
CA ARG A 27 13.09 30.92 -16.14
C ARG A 27 11.64 30.51 -16.36
N ALA A 28 10.91 31.16 -17.26
CA ALA A 28 9.53 30.79 -17.58
C ALA A 28 9.45 29.40 -18.24
N ARG A 29 10.34 29.07 -19.17
CA ARG A 29 10.42 27.71 -19.76
C ARG A 29 10.69 26.64 -18.71
N ASN A 30 11.62 26.89 -17.78
CA ASN A 30 11.94 25.98 -16.72
C ASN A 30 10.74 25.78 -15.78
N HIS A 31 10.00 26.86 -15.49
CA HIS A 31 8.79 26.78 -14.67
C HIS A 31 7.67 25.97 -15.34
N ILE A 32 7.48 26.16 -16.65
CA ILE A 32 6.54 25.38 -17.46
C ILE A 32 6.91 23.91 -17.44
N HIS A 33 8.17 23.57 -17.63
CA HIS A 33 8.66 22.18 -17.62
C HIS A 33 8.40 21.50 -16.27
N VAL A 34 8.71 22.16 -15.15
CA VAL A 34 8.42 21.65 -13.81
C VAL A 34 6.90 21.46 -13.58
N LEU A 35 6.07 22.36 -14.09
CA LEU A 35 4.61 22.21 -14.00
C LEU A 35 4.11 21.03 -14.83
N GLU A 36 4.64 20.81 -16.03
CA GLU A 36 4.30 19.67 -16.89
C GLU A 36 4.69 18.34 -16.23
N GLU A 37 5.88 18.26 -15.64
CA GLU A 37 6.33 17.09 -14.88
C GLU A 37 5.41 16.81 -13.67
N ASN A 38 5.07 17.83 -12.90
CA ASN A 38 4.16 17.68 -11.76
C ASN A 38 2.75 17.24 -12.20
N MET A 39 2.24 17.78 -13.31
CA MET A 39 0.95 17.34 -13.87
C MET A 39 1.00 15.87 -14.31
N ALA A 40 2.07 15.43 -14.96
CA ALA A 40 2.23 14.04 -15.37
C ALA A 40 2.23 13.10 -14.17
N LEU A 41 2.94 13.44 -13.09
CA LEU A 41 2.95 12.67 -11.84
C LEU A 41 1.57 12.61 -11.18
N LEU A 42 0.84 13.73 -11.15
CA LEU A 42 -0.53 13.75 -10.58
C LEU A 42 -1.50 12.90 -11.41
N MET A 43 -1.38 12.92 -12.74
CA MET A 43 -2.20 12.06 -13.61
C MET A 43 -1.89 10.58 -13.41
N GLU A 44 -0.61 10.22 -13.29
CA GLU A 44 -0.20 8.83 -13.01
C GLU A 44 -0.75 8.35 -11.67
N GLN A 45 -0.67 9.18 -10.62
CA GLN A 45 -1.25 8.87 -9.31
C GLN A 45 -2.78 8.74 -9.37
N ALA A 46 -3.46 9.60 -10.12
CA ALA A 46 -4.92 9.52 -10.27
C ALA A 46 -5.35 8.22 -10.96
N ILE A 47 -4.66 7.79 -12.02
CA ILE A 47 -4.91 6.53 -12.72
C ILE A 47 -4.65 5.33 -11.79
N ALA A 48 -3.56 5.36 -11.03
CA ALA A 48 -3.23 4.31 -10.07
C ALA A 48 -4.30 4.21 -8.95
N ASN A 49 -4.74 5.34 -8.41
CA ASN A 49 -5.78 5.40 -7.40
C ASN A 49 -7.14 4.89 -7.92
N GLU A 50 -7.50 5.22 -9.16
CA GLU A 50 -8.70 4.70 -9.81
C GLU A 50 -8.64 3.18 -9.93
N GLY A 51 -7.52 2.62 -10.36
CA GLY A 51 -7.31 1.17 -10.44
C GLY A 51 -7.43 0.48 -9.08
N LEU A 52 -6.88 1.07 -8.01
CA LEU A 52 -7.01 0.58 -6.65
C LEU A 52 -8.47 0.60 -6.18
N PHE A 53 -9.19 1.67 -6.46
CA PHE A 53 -10.62 1.81 -6.12
C PHE A 53 -11.47 0.71 -6.77
N TYR A 54 -11.29 0.45 -8.06
CA TYR A 54 -12.04 -0.60 -8.75
C TYR A 54 -11.73 -2.00 -8.21
N ARG A 55 -10.47 -2.30 -7.88
CA ARG A 55 -10.09 -3.58 -7.26
C ARG A 55 -10.75 -3.76 -5.90
N LEU A 56 -10.77 -2.72 -5.07
CA LEU A 56 -11.41 -2.74 -3.76
C LEU A 56 -12.93 -2.91 -3.87
N LEU A 57 -13.57 -2.18 -4.78
CA LEU A 57 -15.01 -2.25 -5.02
C LEU A 57 -15.43 -3.64 -5.52
N TYR A 58 -14.65 -4.22 -6.44
CA TYR A 58 -14.89 -5.59 -6.92
C TYR A 58 -14.78 -6.60 -5.78
N LEU A 59 -13.73 -6.50 -4.95
CA LEU A 59 -13.55 -7.36 -3.79
C LEU A 59 -14.73 -7.22 -2.83
N GLN A 60 -15.10 -6.01 -2.44
CA GLN A 60 -16.22 -5.74 -1.53
C GLN A 60 -17.51 -6.37 -2.02
N ARG A 61 -17.85 -6.19 -3.30
CA ARG A 61 -19.06 -6.80 -3.91
C ARG A 61 -18.99 -8.33 -3.85
N SER A 62 -17.87 -8.92 -4.19
CA SER A 62 -17.66 -10.37 -4.16
C SER A 62 -17.83 -10.94 -2.75
N LEU A 63 -17.23 -10.31 -1.75
CA LEU A 63 -17.29 -10.75 -0.35
C LEU A 63 -18.70 -10.54 0.24
N THR A 64 -19.38 -9.44 -0.10
CA THR A 64 -20.76 -9.15 0.33
C THR A 64 -21.75 -10.17 -0.21
N ALA A 65 -21.51 -10.69 -1.41
CA ALA A 65 -22.34 -11.71 -2.05
C ALA A 65 -22.09 -13.13 -1.53
N ALA A 66 -21.16 -13.32 -0.60
CA ALA A 66 -20.86 -14.63 -0.03
C ALA A 66 -22.07 -15.19 0.74
N SER A 67 -22.27 -16.52 0.66
CA SER A 67 -23.35 -17.25 1.32
C SER A 67 -22.99 -17.80 2.70
N SER A 68 -21.70 -17.88 3.01
CA SER A 68 -21.14 -18.33 4.29
C SER A 68 -19.79 -17.68 4.53
N LEU A 69 -19.25 -17.82 5.75
CA LEU A 69 -17.90 -17.37 6.05
C LEU A 69 -16.86 -18.12 5.22
N ASP A 70 -16.99 -19.41 5.05
CA ASP A 70 -16.08 -20.23 4.25
C ASP A 70 -16.12 -19.78 2.76
N ASP A 71 -17.29 -19.50 2.22
CA ASP A 71 -17.43 -18.93 0.89
C ASP A 71 -16.76 -17.55 0.77
N MET A 72 -16.91 -16.69 1.78
CA MET A 72 -16.26 -15.39 1.82
C MET A 72 -14.72 -15.51 1.84
N LEU A 73 -14.18 -16.40 2.67
CA LEU A 73 -12.73 -16.66 2.75
C LEU A 73 -12.19 -17.25 1.45
N MET A 74 -12.93 -18.16 0.82
CA MET A 74 -12.58 -18.74 -0.47
C MET A 74 -12.55 -17.67 -1.59
N ARG A 75 -13.53 -16.78 -1.63
CA ARG A 75 -13.59 -15.65 -2.59
C ARG A 75 -12.43 -14.69 -2.37
N PHE A 76 -12.11 -14.40 -1.11
CA PHE A 76 -10.98 -13.55 -0.75
C PHE A 76 -9.65 -14.16 -1.20
N HIS A 77 -9.43 -15.44 -0.93
CA HIS A 77 -8.25 -16.16 -1.39
C HIS A 77 -8.15 -16.20 -2.93
N ARG A 78 -9.25 -16.47 -3.62
CA ARG A 78 -9.31 -16.46 -5.10
C ARG A 78 -8.95 -15.10 -5.66
N TRP A 79 -9.51 -14.03 -5.11
CA TRP A 79 -9.19 -12.68 -5.53
C TRP A 79 -7.68 -12.38 -5.44
N ALA A 80 -7.02 -12.79 -4.37
CA ALA A 80 -5.57 -12.67 -4.25
C ALA A 80 -4.82 -13.48 -5.33
N ARG A 81 -5.30 -14.68 -5.62
CA ARG A 81 -4.75 -15.52 -6.70
C ARG A 81 -4.89 -14.89 -8.08
N ASP A 82 -6.02 -14.25 -8.36
CA ASP A 82 -6.28 -13.54 -9.61
C ASP A 82 -5.36 -12.32 -9.78
N LEU A 83 -4.84 -11.77 -8.70
CA LEU A 83 -3.80 -10.73 -8.69
C LEU A 83 -2.37 -11.29 -8.83
N GLY A 84 -2.21 -12.61 -9.01
CA GLY A 84 -0.90 -13.26 -9.14
C GLY A 84 -0.21 -13.58 -7.81
N LEU A 85 -0.91 -13.43 -6.67
CA LEU A 85 -0.38 -13.74 -5.35
C LEU A 85 -0.48 -15.26 -5.05
N ALA A 86 0.27 -15.72 -4.06
CA ALA A 86 0.15 -17.11 -3.60
C ALA A 86 -1.17 -17.33 -2.84
N GLY A 87 -1.67 -16.33 -2.14
CA GLY A 87 -2.96 -16.36 -1.49
C GLY A 87 -3.19 -15.20 -0.54
N ALA A 88 -4.35 -15.24 0.13
CA ALA A 88 -4.72 -14.36 1.22
C ALA A 88 -5.18 -15.20 2.41
N SER A 89 -4.90 -14.73 3.62
CA SER A 89 -5.26 -15.38 4.87
C SER A 89 -5.74 -14.36 5.88
N LEU A 90 -6.62 -14.81 6.77
CA LEU A 90 -7.21 -14.01 7.83
C LEU A 90 -6.98 -14.73 9.16
N ARG A 91 -6.56 -13.99 10.17
CA ARG A 91 -6.40 -14.47 11.53
C ARG A 91 -7.06 -13.52 12.51
N LEU A 92 -7.79 -14.04 13.47
CA LEU A 92 -8.62 -13.27 14.39
C LEU A 92 -8.19 -13.51 15.84
N PHE A 93 -8.22 -12.45 16.64
CA PHE A 93 -7.93 -12.58 18.07
C PHE A 93 -9.16 -13.10 18.85
N PRO A 94 -9.03 -14.23 19.56
CA PRO A 94 -10.17 -14.85 20.28
C PRO A 94 -10.76 -13.99 21.40
N ASP A 95 -10.02 -12.99 21.89
CA ASP A 95 -10.50 -12.03 22.90
C ASP A 95 -11.34 -10.90 22.28
N ARG A 96 -11.43 -10.84 20.95
CA ARG A 96 -12.23 -9.87 20.19
C ARG A 96 -13.36 -10.50 19.39
N TRP A 97 -13.26 -11.80 19.15
CA TRP A 97 -14.22 -12.53 18.30
C TRP A 97 -14.62 -13.84 18.97
N ARG A 98 -15.90 -14.13 18.95
CA ARG A 98 -16.44 -15.41 19.41
C ARG A 98 -16.26 -16.49 18.34
N LEU A 99 -15.07 -17.13 18.32
CA LEU A 99 -14.67 -18.10 17.31
C LEU A 99 -15.12 -19.55 17.63
N GLY A 100 -15.47 -19.82 18.87
CA GLY A 100 -15.98 -21.13 19.32
C GLY A 100 -17.44 -21.36 18.97
N ALA A 101 -18.04 -22.34 19.65
CA ALA A 101 -19.46 -22.65 19.46
C ALA A 101 -20.35 -21.42 19.69
N PRO A 102 -21.40 -21.22 18.88
CA PRO A 102 -21.92 -22.11 17.85
C PRO A 102 -21.24 -21.99 16.47
N SER A 103 -20.43 -20.94 16.22
CA SER A 103 -19.90 -20.61 14.89
C SER A 103 -18.80 -21.56 14.40
N ASN A 104 -18.04 -22.16 15.31
CA ASN A 104 -16.97 -23.14 15.05
C ASN A 104 -15.90 -22.70 14.04
N HIS A 105 -15.41 -21.46 14.18
CA HIS A 105 -14.35 -20.88 13.34
C HIS A 105 -13.00 -20.77 14.08
N THR A 106 -12.72 -21.72 14.97
CA THR A 106 -11.49 -21.78 15.79
C THR A 106 -10.21 -21.84 14.95
N HIS A 107 -10.28 -22.34 13.71
CA HIS A 107 -9.16 -22.38 12.78
C HIS A 107 -8.66 -20.99 12.38
N LEU A 108 -9.45 -19.92 12.56
CA LEU A 108 -9.06 -18.54 12.34
C LEU A 108 -8.36 -17.91 13.56
N ALA A 109 -8.37 -18.60 14.70
CA ALA A 109 -7.82 -18.05 15.93
C ALA A 109 -6.31 -17.79 15.84
N LEU A 110 -5.90 -16.61 16.29
CA LEU A 110 -4.50 -16.21 16.48
C LEU A 110 -4.31 -15.81 17.94
N SER A 111 -3.48 -16.54 18.67
CA SER A 111 -3.13 -16.19 20.04
C SER A 111 -2.35 -14.87 20.07
N ARG A 112 -2.85 -13.87 20.84
CA ARG A 112 -2.10 -12.62 21.03
C ARG A 112 -0.73 -12.88 21.62
N GLN A 113 -0.63 -13.75 22.61
CA GLN A 113 0.63 -14.07 23.25
C GLN A 113 1.66 -14.64 22.26
N SER A 114 1.22 -15.50 21.35
CA SER A 114 2.09 -16.06 20.30
C SER A 114 2.45 -15.05 19.21
N PHE A 115 1.56 -14.10 18.95
CA PHE A 115 1.75 -13.09 17.92
C PHE A 115 2.58 -11.87 18.38
N GLU A 116 2.56 -11.56 19.67
CA GLU A 116 3.18 -10.36 20.23
C GLU A 116 4.67 -10.19 19.88
N PRO A 117 5.53 -11.22 19.93
CA PRO A 117 6.92 -11.09 19.51
C PRO A 117 7.06 -10.65 18.06
N LEU A 118 6.25 -11.24 17.16
CA LEU A 118 6.23 -10.88 15.74
C LEU A 118 5.74 -9.45 15.55
N ARG A 119 4.67 -9.06 16.25
CA ARG A 119 4.14 -7.70 16.21
C ARG A 119 5.21 -6.67 16.58
N ILE A 120 5.92 -6.88 17.68
CA ILE A 120 6.99 -5.97 18.14
C ILE A 120 8.13 -5.90 17.14
N GLN A 121 8.57 -7.04 16.61
CA GLN A 121 9.75 -7.11 15.74
C GLN A 121 9.48 -6.59 14.32
N ARG A 122 8.29 -6.83 13.77
CA ARG A 122 7.98 -6.55 12.37
C ARG A 122 7.11 -5.32 12.18
N LEU A 123 6.10 -5.13 13.00
CA LEU A 123 5.18 -3.99 12.92
C LEU A 123 5.67 -2.82 13.78
N GLY A 124 6.18 -3.07 14.98
CA GLY A 124 6.55 -2.01 15.91
C GLY A 124 5.33 -1.15 16.25
N GLN A 125 5.34 0.11 15.82
CA GLN A 125 4.22 1.05 15.96
C GLN A 125 3.37 1.16 14.66
N GLU A 126 3.79 0.49 13.60
CA GLU A 126 3.10 0.54 12.30
C GLU A 126 1.93 -0.46 12.27
N GLN A 127 0.93 -0.15 11.45
CA GLN A 127 -0.20 -1.05 11.22
C GLN A 127 0.12 -2.12 10.15
N HIS A 128 1.07 -1.85 9.27
CA HIS A 128 1.39 -2.67 8.11
C HIS A 128 2.84 -3.13 8.12
N TYR A 129 3.07 -4.34 7.63
CA TYR A 129 4.39 -4.89 7.37
C TYR A 129 4.46 -5.50 5.97
N LEU A 130 5.51 -5.18 5.24
CA LEU A 130 5.81 -5.71 3.91
C LEU A 130 7.22 -6.28 3.91
N GLY A 131 7.36 -7.56 3.64
CA GLY A 131 8.67 -8.19 3.60
C GLY A 131 8.63 -9.70 3.89
N PRO A 132 9.81 -10.33 4.02
CA PRO A 132 9.91 -11.73 4.37
C PRO A 132 9.63 -11.97 5.85
N LEU A 133 9.09 -13.14 6.17
CA LEU A 133 9.00 -13.69 7.52
C LEU A 133 9.88 -14.92 7.62
N ASN A 134 10.50 -15.15 8.78
CA ASN A 134 11.24 -16.38 9.03
C ASN A 134 10.30 -17.57 9.33
N GLY A 135 10.84 -18.79 9.38
CA GLY A 135 10.05 -20.01 9.60
C GLY A 135 9.20 -19.98 10.87
N PRO A 136 9.75 -19.65 12.06
CA PRO A 136 8.99 -19.51 13.27
C PRO A 136 7.87 -18.47 13.21
N GLU A 137 8.14 -17.31 12.60
CA GLU A 137 7.14 -16.24 12.41
C GLU A 137 5.99 -16.71 11.48
N LEU A 138 6.32 -17.41 10.40
CA LEU A 138 5.32 -17.98 9.48
C LEU A 138 4.43 -19.00 10.19
N LEU A 139 4.99 -19.85 11.05
CA LEU A 139 4.20 -20.84 11.82
C LEU A 139 3.17 -20.19 12.75
N VAL A 140 3.45 -19.00 13.26
CA VAL A 140 2.49 -18.26 14.10
C VAL A 140 1.29 -17.79 13.31
N VAL A 141 1.50 -17.18 12.15
CA VAL A 141 0.41 -16.53 11.38
C VAL A 141 -0.13 -17.39 10.24
N LEU A 142 0.68 -18.30 9.71
CA LEU A 142 0.37 -19.13 8.54
C LEU A 142 0.85 -20.58 8.75
N PRO A 143 0.34 -21.32 9.75
CA PRO A 143 0.87 -22.65 10.10
C PRO A 143 0.77 -23.68 8.97
N GLU A 144 -0.12 -23.48 8.01
CA GLU A 144 -0.33 -24.38 6.88
C GLU A 144 0.35 -23.90 5.58
N ALA A 145 0.98 -22.74 5.61
CA ALA A 145 1.55 -22.14 4.40
C ALA A 145 2.82 -22.87 3.96
N LYS A 146 2.88 -23.16 2.67
CA LYS A 146 4.06 -23.73 2.00
C LYS A 146 4.66 -22.69 1.06
N ALA A 147 5.99 -22.59 1.02
CA ALA A 147 6.73 -21.78 0.05
C ALA A 147 6.29 -20.30 0.01
N VAL A 148 6.37 -19.62 1.14
CA VAL A 148 6.15 -18.16 1.25
C VAL A 148 7.50 -17.46 1.16
N GLY A 149 7.67 -16.58 0.17
CA GLY A 149 8.86 -15.73 -0.01
C GLY A 149 8.73 -14.41 0.71
N SER A 150 7.58 -13.75 0.57
CA SER A 150 7.28 -12.48 1.24
C SER A 150 5.80 -12.34 1.56
N VAL A 151 5.48 -11.47 2.50
CA VAL A 151 4.11 -11.19 2.94
C VAL A 151 3.82 -9.70 2.96
N ALA A 152 2.56 -9.34 2.72
CA ALA A 152 1.98 -8.08 3.12
C ALA A 152 0.99 -8.37 4.26
N MET A 153 1.27 -7.86 5.44
CA MET A 153 0.49 -8.10 6.67
C MET A 153 -0.06 -6.78 7.19
N SER A 154 -1.31 -6.77 7.60
CA SER A 154 -1.92 -5.64 8.28
C SER A 154 -2.74 -6.06 9.47
N MET A 155 -2.68 -5.26 10.52
CA MET A 155 -3.62 -5.34 11.64
C MET A 155 -5.02 -4.97 11.18
N LEU A 156 -6.04 -5.67 11.68
CA LEU A 156 -7.45 -5.46 11.32
C LEU A 156 -8.12 -4.40 12.21
N GLY A 157 -8.96 -3.58 11.55
CA GLY A 157 -9.76 -2.55 12.19
C GLY A 157 -9.04 -1.24 12.41
N SER A 158 -9.80 -0.19 12.73
CA SER A 158 -9.27 1.15 12.99
C SER A 158 -8.30 1.21 14.17
N ASP A 159 -8.57 0.44 15.21
CA ASP A 159 -7.76 0.38 16.42
C ASP A 159 -6.64 -0.69 16.34
N ALA A 160 -6.52 -1.35 15.18
CA ALA A 160 -5.49 -2.34 14.91
C ALA A 160 -5.44 -3.48 15.94
N ASP A 161 -6.59 -3.94 16.43
CA ASP A 161 -6.64 -4.91 17.54
C ASP A 161 -7.61 -6.09 17.33
N LEU A 162 -8.14 -6.27 16.13
CA LEU A 162 -9.12 -7.32 15.82
C LEU A 162 -8.51 -8.62 15.27
N GLY A 163 -7.29 -8.56 14.79
CA GLY A 163 -6.61 -9.67 14.14
C GLY A 163 -5.65 -9.17 13.08
N VAL A 164 -5.31 -10.03 12.13
CA VAL A 164 -4.41 -9.70 11.02
C VAL A 164 -4.93 -10.26 9.70
N VAL A 165 -4.70 -9.54 8.63
CA VAL A 165 -4.86 -9.99 7.25
C VAL A 165 -3.48 -10.12 6.61
N LEU A 166 -3.28 -11.17 5.83
CA LEU A 166 -2.01 -11.44 5.14
C LEU A 166 -2.26 -11.75 3.67
N PHE A 167 -1.45 -11.14 2.83
CA PHE A 167 -1.25 -11.58 1.44
C PHE A 167 0.13 -12.19 1.32
N THR A 168 0.23 -13.29 0.60
CA THR A 168 1.48 -14.04 0.45
C THR A 168 1.94 -14.08 -0.99
N SER A 169 3.25 -13.98 -1.20
CA SER A 169 3.90 -14.23 -2.49
C SER A 169 4.98 -15.30 -2.34
N ARG A 170 5.21 -16.06 -3.40
CA ARG A 170 6.35 -17.01 -3.47
C ARG A 170 7.66 -16.29 -3.71
N ASP A 171 7.60 -15.10 -4.30
CA ASP A 171 8.75 -14.24 -4.55
C ASP A 171 9.12 -13.47 -3.29
N ALA A 172 10.36 -13.65 -2.82
CA ALA A 172 10.89 -12.97 -1.65
C ALA A 172 11.04 -11.46 -1.84
N SER A 173 11.11 -10.99 -3.08
CA SER A 173 11.25 -9.57 -3.42
C SER A 173 9.92 -8.88 -3.77
N HIS A 174 8.81 -9.62 -3.79
CA HIS A 174 7.51 -9.07 -4.20
C HIS A 174 7.03 -7.97 -3.24
N TYR A 175 7.11 -8.23 -1.94
CA TYR A 175 6.77 -7.26 -0.91
C TYR A 175 8.03 -6.72 -0.23
N GLN A 176 8.18 -5.40 -0.27
CA GLN A 176 9.34 -4.68 0.30
C GLN A 176 8.88 -3.47 1.09
N GLN A 177 9.69 -3.08 2.07
CA GLN A 177 9.46 -1.84 2.82
C GLN A 177 9.45 -0.64 1.87
N GLY A 178 8.55 0.31 2.12
CA GLY A 178 8.40 1.53 1.32
C GLY A 178 7.42 1.41 0.14
N GLN A 179 6.86 0.23 -0.12
CA GLN A 179 5.75 0.10 -1.09
C GLN A 179 4.46 0.69 -0.51
N GLY A 180 3.54 1.11 -1.40
CA GLY A 180 2.24 1.66 -1.01
C GLY A 180 1.37 0.62 -0.29
N THR A 181 0.80 0.99 0.85
CA THR A 181 -0.03 0.13 1.70
C THR A 181 -1.51 0.49 1.67
N GLN A 182 -1.92 1.43 0.82
CA GLN A 182 -3.28 1.97 0.82
C GLN A 182 -4.35 0.89 0.57
N LEU A 183 -4.16 0.02 -0.43
CA LEU A 183 -5.11 -1.07 -0.69
C LEU A 183 -5.20 -2.04 0.50
N LEU A 184 -4.07 -2.38 1.08
CA LEU A 184 -3.98 -3.23 2.26
C LEU A 184 -4.70 -2.61 3.47
N HIS A 185 -4.54 -1.29 3.66
CA HIS A 185 -5.22 -0.53 4.70
C HIS A 185 -6.74 -0.56 4.54
N GLU A 186 -7.23 -0.25 3.34
CA GLU A 186 -8.68 -0.26 3.06
C GLU A 186 -9.29 -1.67 3.26
N ILE A 187 -8.59 -2.72 2.84
CA ILE A 187 -9.02 -4.10 3.08
C ILE A 187 -9.06 -4.40 4.58
N ALA A 188 -8.06 -3.98 5.33
CA ALA A 188 -7.99 -4.20 6.78
C ALA A 188 -9.11 -3.47 7.55
N LEU A 189 -9.62 -2.35 7.04
CA LEU A 189 -10.78 -1.64 7.60
C LEU A 189 -12.11 -2.31 7.19
N MET A 190 -12.21 -2.77 5.95
CA MET A 190 -13.44 -3.35 5.39
C MET A 190 -13.76 -4.75 5.95
N LEU A 191 -12.75 -5.60 6.11
CA LEU A 191 -12.96 -7.01 6.49
C LEU A 191 -13.70 -7.21 7.81
N PRO A 192 -13.39 -6.48 8.91
CA PRO A 192 -14.11 -6.65 10.16
C PRO A 192 -15.62 -6.43 10.05
N GLU A 193 -16.06 -5.44 9.29
CA GLU A 193 -17.48 -5.15 9.09
C GLU A 193 -18.19 -6.30 8.35
N LEU A 194 -17.54 -6.90 7.37
CA LEU A 194 -18.07 -8.05 6.64
C LEU A 194 -18.10 -9.33 7.50
N LEU A 195 -17.11 -9.50 8.38
CA LEU A 195 -17.03 -10.65 9.30
C LEU A 195 -18.16 -10.67 10.33
N GLU A 196 -18.65 -9.50 10.75
CA GLU A 196 -19.74 -9.39 11.73
C GLU A 196 -21.06 -10.05 11.28
N ARG A 197 -21.20 -10.34 9.99
CA ARG A 197 -22.32 -11.13 9.47
C ARG A 197 -22.28 -12.60 9.94
N TRP A 198 -21.12 -13.11 10.28
CA TRP A 198 -20.85 -14.51 10.54
C TRP A 198 -20.32 -14.80 11.93
N ILE A 199 -19.60 -13.85 12.51
CA ILE A 199 -18.91 -14.00 13.80
C ILE A 199 -19.24 -12.78 14.66
N GLU A 200 -19.67 -13.06 15.89
CA GLU A 200 -19.98 -12.03 16.88
C GLU A 200 -18.69 -11.45 17.47
N ARG A 201 -18.64 -10.14 17.62
CA ARG A 201 -17.60 -9.49 18.44
C ARG A 201 -17.87 -9.68 19.93
N VAL A 202 -16.78 -9.79 20.69
CA VAL A 202 -16.81 -9.90 22.17
C VAL A 202 -16.70 -8.52 22.79
#